data_52bdbd8e1b150db5547c6ebad2ae2b52
#
_entry.id   52bdbd8e1b150db5547c6ebad2ae2b52
#
_cell.length_a   1.000
_cell.length_b   1.000
_cell.length_c   1.000
_cell.angle_alpha   90.00
_cell.angle_beta   90.00
_cell.angle_gamma   90.00
#
_symmetry.space_group_name_H-M   'P 1'
#
loop_
_entity.id
_entity.type
_entity.pdbx_description
1 polymer ?
#
loop_
_entity_poly.entity_id
_entity_poly.type
_entity_poly.pdbx_seq_one_letter_code
_entity_poly.pdbx_strand_id
1 'polypeptide(L)'
;MKKISTLLCLFICLINFAQNKDKQAIQQLLDKQVSAWNTGNIDAFMLGYWENDSLLFMGKNGPTYGYKTTLMNYKKNYPDTAHMGQLAFTITRMQALNTDHYFIIGQFHLIRTVGDAHGNFTLVFRKIKGVWKIIADHTS
;
A
#
# COMPACT_ATOMS: atom_id res chain seq x y z
N MET A 1 37.07 -23.71 -12.95
CA MET A 1 36.24 -22.64 -13.50
C MET A 1 34.73 -22.95 -13.58
N LYS A 2 34.26 -24.22 -13.76
CA LYS A 2 32.81 -24.56 -13.84
C LYS A 2 32.01 -24.40 -12.53
N LYS A 3 32.65 -24.52 -11.34
CA LYS A 3 31.96 -24.47 -10.03
C LYS A 3 31.51 -23.05 -9.61
N ILE A 4 32.16 -21.96 -10.06
CA ILE A 4 31.84 -20.58 -9.75
C ILE A 4 30.56 -20.14 -10.50
N SER A 5 30.39 -20.60 -11.74
CA SER A 5 29.20 -20.27 -12.56
C SER A 5 27.91 -20.84 -11.97
N THR A 6 27.95 -22.07 -11.42
CA THR A 6 26.77 -22.73 -10.83
C THR A 6 26.31 -22.02 -9.54
N LEU A 7 27.26 -21.57 -8.70
CA LEU A 7 26.95 -20.85 -7.45
C LEU A 7 26.32 -19.51 -7.74
N LEU A 8 26.77 -18.76 -8.75
CA LEU A 8 26.22 -17.47 -9.16
C LEU A 8 24.78 -17.60 -9.70
N CYS A 9 24.49 -18.61 -10.50
CA CYS A 9 23.13 -18.88 -10.98
C CYS A 9 22.14 -19.21 -9.85
N LEU A 10 22.57 -19.98 -8.83
CA LEU A 10 21.73 -20.30 -7.67
C LEU A 10 21.36 -19.03 -6.88
N PHE A 11 22.30 -18.12 -6.70
CA PHE A 11 22.08 -16.86 -5.96
C PHE A 11 21.10 -15.95 -6.66
N ILE A 12 21.17 -15.83 -8.00
CA ILE A 12 20.24 -15.03 -8.82
C ILE A 12 18.81 -15.60 -8.75
N CYS A 13 18.65 -16.92 -8.77
CA CYS A 13 17.35 -17.59 -8.63
C CYS A 13 16.69 -17.32 -7.27
N LEU A 14 17.45 -17.33 -6.18
CA LEU A 14 16.93 -17.06 -4.83
C LEU A 14 16.44 -15.62 -4.66
N ILE A 15 17.15 -14.64 -5.23
CA ILE A 15 16.76 -13.22 -5.18
C ILE A 15 15.44 -12.99 -5.93
N ASN A 16 15.30 -13.54 -7.14
CA ASN A 16 14.06 -13.42 -7.92
C ASN A 16 12.86 -14.07 -7.22
N PHE A 17 13.06 -15.21 -6.57
CA PHE A 17 12.01 -15.89 -5.82
C PHE A 17 11.56 -15.10 -4.60
N ALA A 18 12.49 -14.49 -3.86
CA ALA A 18 12.18 -13.63 -2.71
C ALA A 18 11.40 -12.37 -3.13
N GLN A 19 11.82 -11.70 -4.22
CA GLN A 19 11.13 -10.53 -4.74
C GLN A 19 9.71 -10.85 -5.22
N ASN A 20 9.47 -12.01 -5.80
CA ASN A 20 8.13 -12.44 -6.20
C ASN A 20 7.21 -12.65 -4.98
N LYS A 21 7.72 -13.26 -3.91
CA LYS A 21 6.97 -13.41 -2.65
C LYS A 21 6.61 -12.05 -2.03
N ASP A 22 7.54 -11.10 -2.04
CA ASP A 22 7.30 -9.76 -1.50
C ASP A 22 6.26 -9.00 -2.30
N LYS A 23 6.30 -9.04 -3.63
CA LYS A 23 5.27 -8.46 -4.49
C LYS A 23 3.89 -9.07 -4.24
N GLN A 24 3.82 -10.40 -4.10
CA GLN A 24 2.57 -11.09 -3.78
C GLN A 24 2.03 -10.68 -2.41
N ALA A 25 2.88 -10.55 -1.40
CA ALA A 25 2.47 -10.13 -0.06
C ALA A 25 1.94 -8.69 -0.05
N ILE A 26 2.59 -7.78 -0.80
CA ILE A 26 2.14 -6.40 -0.96
C ILE A 26 0.80 -6.35 -1.72
N GLN A 27 0.65 -7.12 -2.81
CA GLN A 27 -0.61 -7.19 -3.55
C GLN A 27 -1.75 -7.69 -2.66
N GLN A 28 -1.54 -8.77 -1.89
CA GLN A 28 -2.52 -9.29 -0.95
C GLN A 28 -2.91 -8.27 0.13
N LEU A 29 -1.97 -7.43 0.57
CA LEU A 29 -2.27 -6.36 1.51
C LEU A 29 -3.18 -5.31 0.87
N LEU A 30 -2.89 -4.88 -0.35
CA LEU A 30 -3.71 -3.93 -1.10
C LEU A 30 -5.11 -4.51 -1.39
N ASP A 31 -5.21 -5.79 -1.75
CA ASP A 31 -6.50 -6.47 -1.96
C ASP A 31 -7.34 -6.52 -0.67
N LYS A 32 -6.69 -6.75 0.48
CA LYS A 32 -7.36 -6.70 1.80
C LYS A 32 -7.84 -5.29 2.14
N GLN A 33 -7.07 -4.25 1.79
CA GLN A 33 -7.51 -2.87 1.97
C GLN A 33 -8.74 -2.57 1.12
N VAL A 34 -8.77 -2.97 -0.15
CA VAL A 34 -9.94 -2.81 -1.03
C VAL A 34 -11.15 -3.55 -0.44
N SER A 35 -10.99 -4.79 0.01
CA SER A 35 -12.05 -5.57 0.64
C SER A 35 -12.58 -4.91 1.92
N ALA A 36 -11.70 -4.44 2.79
CA ALA A 36 -12.06 -3.75 4.02
C ALA A 36 -12.83 -2.44 3.74
N TRP A 37 -12.34 -1.66 2.79
CA TRP A 37 -13.01 -0.44 2.35
C TRP A 37 -14.42 -0.73 1.82
N ASN A 38 -14.55 -1.69 0.92
CA ASN A 38 -15.82 -2.04 0.26
C ASN A 38 -16.85 -2.64 1.21
N THR A 39 -16.43 -3.06 2.41
CA THR A 39 -17.31 -3.47 3.52
C THR A 39 -17.53 -2.38 4.56
N GLY A 40 -17.05 -1.15 4.33
CA GLY A 40 -17.21 -0.01 5.25
C GLY A 40 -16.30 -0.07 6.48
N ASN A 41 -15.25 -0.88 6.47
CA ASN A 41 -14.38 -1.09 7.63
C ASN A 41 -13.06 -0.31 7.50
N ILE A 42 -13.08 0.99 7.88
CA ILE A 42 -11.90 1.86 7.85
C ILE A 42 -10.80 1.34 8.80
N ASP A 43 -11.15 0.80 9.96
CA ASP A 43 -10.14 0.27 10.89
C ASP A 43 -9.35 -0.89 10.26
N ALA A 44 -10.05 -1.82 9.58
CA ALA A 44 -9.40 -2.90 8.85
C ALA A 44 -8.58 -2.40 7.64
N PHE A 45 -9.06 -1.37 6.92
CA PHE A 45 -8.32 -0.72 5.85
C PHE A 45 -6.99 -0.15 6.37
N MET A 46 -7.02 0.51 7.52
CA MET A 46 -5.84 1.12 8.14
C MET A 46 -4.81 0.11 8.66
N LEU A 47 -5.16 -1.17 8.84
CA LEU A 47 -4.19 -2.21 9.21
C LEU A 47 -3.06 -2.39 8.19
N GLY A 48 -3.23 -1.93 6.96
CA GLY A 48 -2.17 -1.88 5.94
C GLY A 48 -1.08 -0.85 6.24
N TYR A 49 -1.39 0.17 7.02
CA TYR A 49 -0.47 1.25 7.36
C TYR A 49 0.37 0.93 8.60
N TRP A 50 1.52 1.58 8.69
CA TRP A 50 2.40 1.50 9.85
C TRP A 50 1.82 2.28 11.04
N GLU A 51 1.52 1.57 12.12
CA GLU A 51 1.00 2.18 13.35
C GLU A 51 2.14 2.89 14.09
N ASN A 52 2.45 4.11 13.64
CA ASN A 52 3.55 4.93 14.17
C ASN A 52 3.28 6.42 13.92
N ASP A 53 3.85 7.28 14.78
CA ASP A 53 3.71 8.74 14.66
C ASP A 53 4.48 9.30 13.45
N SER A 54 5.42 8.54 12.88
CA SER A 54 6.17 8.90 11.66
C SER A 54 5.48 8.47 10.35
N LEU A 55 4.29 7.85 10.39
CA LEU A 55 3.51 7.60 9.18
C LEU A 55 3.23 8.93 8.48
N LEU A 56 3.51 8.99 7.18
CA LEU A 56 3.21 10.16 6.34
C LEU A 56 2.04 9.86 5.40
N PHE A 57 1.01 10.69 5.43
CA PHE A 57 -0.02 10.75 4.40
C PHE A 57 -0.01 12.13 3.76
N MET A 58 0.25 12.20 2.46
CA MET A 58 0.24 13.43 1.65
C MET A 58 -1.01 13.42 0.77
N GLY A 59 -2.02 14.19 1.16
CA GLY A 59 -3.21 14.45 0.35
C GLY A 59 -3.17 15.83 -0.30
N LYS A 60 -4.22 16.18 -1.03
CA LYS A 60 -4.36 17.49 -1.69
C LYS A 60 -4.26 18.70 -0.75
N ASN A 61 -4.55 18.52 0.54
CA ASN A 61 -4.51 19.58 1.55
C ASN A 61 -3.17 19.63 2.30
N GLY A 62 -2.16 18.87 1.84
CA GLY A 62 -0.84 18.81 2.46
C GLY A 62 -0.62 17.56 3.32
N PRO A 63 0.48 17.52 4.07
CA PRO A 63 0.90 16.35 4.84
C PRO A 63 0.08 16.19 6.13
N THR A 64 -0.23 14.93 6.43
CA THR A 64 -0.72 14.46 7.72
C THR A 64 0.31 13.49 8.29
N TYR A 65 0.71 13.69 9.53
CA TYR A 65 1.66 12.81 10.23
C TYR A 65 0.95 11.97 11.29
N GLY A 66 1.38 10.73 11.41
CA GLY A 66 0.94 9.79 12.42
C GLY A 66 -0.29 8.97 12.04
N TYR A 67 -0.25 7.71 12.47
CA TYR A 67 -1.32 6.73 12.20
C TYR A 67 -2.67 7.17 12.77
N LYS A 68 -2.71 7.61 14.03
CA LYS A 68 -3.95 8.00 14.71
C LYS A 68 -4.63 9.18 14.02
N THR A 69 -3.84 10.19 13.65
CA THR A 69 -4.35 11.38 12.94
C THR A 69 -4.89 11.00 11.57
N THR A 70 -4.17 10.14 10.83
CA THR A 70 -4.60 9.65 9.52
C THR A 70 -5.90 8.86 9.63
N LEU A 71 -6.02 7.95 10.61
CA LEU A 71 -7.25 7.19 10.86
C LEU A 71 -8.44 8.11 11.20
N MET A 72 -8.24 9.11 12.05
CA MET A 72 -9.31 10.07 12.38
C MET A 72 -9.75 10.86 11.14
N ASN A 73 -8.82 11.27 10.29
CA ASN A 73 -9.13 11.97 9.05
C ASN A 73 -9.93 11.09 8.08
N TYR A 74 -9.57 9.80 7.95
CA TYR A 74 -10.36 8.85 7.15
C TYR A 74 -11.79 8.74 7.68
N LYS A 75 -11.98 8.50 8.99
CA LYS A 75 -13.32 8.41 9.61
C LYS A 75 -14.14 9.68 9.46
N LYS A 76 -13.50 10.85 9.54
CA LYS A 76 -14.16 12.15 9.35
C LYS A 76 -14.60 12.38 7.89
N ASN A 77 -13.73 12.02 6.93
CA ASN A 77 -13.97 12.31 5.52
C ASN A 77 -14.88 11.26 4.86
N TYR A 78 -14.97 10.06 5.43
CA TYR A 78 -15.74 8.92 4.94
C TYR A 78 -16.66 8.37 6.05
N PRO A 79 -17.65 9.18 6.49
CA PRO A 79 -18.45 8.86 7.68
C PRO A 79 -19.44 7.71 7.47
N ASP A 80 -19.75 7.37 6.23
CA ASP A 80 -20.74 6.36 5.87
C ASP A 80 -20.43 5.71 4.52
N THR A 81 -21.23 4.71 4.15
CA THR A 81 -21.07 3.94 2.91
C THR A 81 -21.31 4.77 1.66
N ALA A 82 -22.12 5.84 1.73
CA ALA A 82 -22.35 6.74 0.60
C ALA A 82 -21.09 7.55 0.24
N HIS A 83 -20.33 7.97 1.25
CA HIS A 83 -19.06 8.66 1.08
C HIS A 83 -17.90 7.70 0.76
N MET A 84 -17.90 6.51 1.34
CA MET A 84 -16.89 5.48 1.04
C MET A 84 -17.05 4.91 -0.36
N GLY A 85 -18.25 4.50 -0.76
CA GLY A 85 -18.52 3.88 -2.05
C GLY A 85 -17.77 2.56 -2.23
N GLN A 86 -17.47 2.25 -3.50
CA GLN A 86 -16.73 1.06 -3.91
C GLN A 86 -15.35 1.47 -4.42
N LEU A 87 -14.30 0.97 -3.78
CA LEU A 87 -12.90 1.23 -4.12
C LEU A 87 -12.38 0.17 -5.07
N ALA A 88 -11.63 0.61 -6.08
CA ALA A 88 -10.76 -0.22 -6.89
C ALA A 88 -9.37 0.40 -7.01
N PHE A 89 -8.33 -0.43 -6.98
CA PHE A 89 -6.95 -0.05 -7.26
C PHE A 89 -6.50 -0.64 -8.60
N THR A 90 -5.78 0.17 -9.38
CA THR A 90 -5.00 -0.29 -10.53
C THR A 90 -3.54 -0.03 -10.26
N ILE A 91 -2.77 -1.10 -10.02
CA ILE A 91 -1.33 -0.99 -9.77
C ILE A 91 -0.60 -0.92 -11.10
N THR A 92 0.12 0.17 -11.33
CA THR A 92 0.90 0.39 -12.56
C THR A 92 2.36 0.01 -12.40
N ARG A 93 2.90 0.07 -11.18
CA ARG A 93 4.30 -0.29 -10.90
C ARG A 93 4.50 -0.77 -9.48
N MET A 94 5.27 -1.84 -9.33
CA MET A 94 5.85 -2.30 -8.05
C MET A 94 7.36 -2.40 -8.22
N GLN A 95 8.11 -1.56 -7.51
CA GLN A 95 9.56 -1.49 -7.60
C GLN A 95 10.20 -1.75 -6.23
N ALA A 96 11.05 -2.79 -6.14
CA ALA A 96 11.92 -2.96 -4.99
C ALA A 96 12.94 -1.81 -4.97
N LEU A 97 13.05 -1.12 -3.85
CA LEU A 97 14.12 -0.15 -3.60
C LEU A 97 15.32 -0.84 -2.95
N ASN A 98 15.07 -1.80 -2.09
CA ASN A 98 16.03 -2.68 -1.44
C ASN A 98 15.29 -3.94 -0.89
N THR A 99 15.88 -4.68 0.03
CA THR A 99 15.33 -5.93 0.59
C THR A 99 14.11 -5.73 1.48
N ASP A 100 13.91 -4.52 2.02
CA ASP A 100 12.84 -4.21 2.97
C ASP A 100 12.02 -2.96 2.62
N HIS A 101 12.20 -2.38 1.42
CA HIS A 101 11.41 -1.26 0.92
C HIS A 101 10.94 -1.49 -0.52
N TYR A 102 9.65 -1.15 -0.77
CA TYR A 102 9.04 -1.10 -2.09
C TYR A 102 8.41 0.25 -2.36
N PHE A 103 8.51 0.69 -3.61
CA PHE A 103 7.80 1.85 -4.14
C PHE A 103 6.70 1.37 -5.09
N ILE A 104 5.47 1.82 -4.84
CA ILE A 104 4.29 1.44 -5.61
C ILE A 104 3.72 2.69 -6.28
N ILE A 105 3.32 2.57 -7.53
CA ILE A 105 2.54 3.57 -8.25
C ILE A 105 1.24 2.92 -8.67
N GLY A 106 0.13 3.61 -8.47
CA GLY A 106 -1.18 3.12 -8.85
C GLY A 106 -2.20 4.23 -9.01
N GLN A 107 -3.41 3.81 -9.34
CA GLN A 107 -4.60 4.66 -9.46
C GLN A 107 -5.68 4.11 -8.54
N PHE A 108 -6.45 4.99 -7.95
CA PHE A 108 -7.67 4.63 -7.25
C PHE A 108 -8.90 5.11 -8.00
N HIS A 109 -9.98 4.37 -7.88
CA HIS A 109 -11.30 4.77 -8.34
C HIS A 109 -12.30 4.45 -7.24
N LEU A 110 -13.06 5.45 -6.82
CA LEU A 110 -14.18 5.34 -5.87
C LEU A 110 -15.48 5.63 -6.61
N ILE A 111 -16.35 4.63 -6.73
CA ILE A 111 -17.70 4.77 -7.24
C ILE A 111 -18.62 5.05 -6.07
N ARG A 112 -19.22 6.26 -6.01
CA ARG A 112 -19.96 6.74 -4.83
C ARG A 112 -21.29 7.37 -5.23
N THR A 113 -22.30 7.27 -4.37
CA THR A 113 -23.58 7.97 -4.57
C THR A 113 -23.46 9.49 -4.45
N VAL A 114 -22.46 9.99 -3.72
CA VAL A 114 -22.17 11.43 -3.54
C VAL A 114 -21.24 11.98 -4.63
N GLY A 115 -21.00 11.21 -5.71
CA GLY A 115 -20.09 11.56 -6.80
C GLY A 115 -18.79 10.75 -6.76
N ASP A 116 -18.39 10.25 -7.93
CA ASP A 116 -17.17 9.46 -8.08
C ASP A 116 -15.92 10.28 -7.80
N ALA A 117 -14.87 9.59 -7.32
CA ALA A 117 -13.55 10.15 -7.18
C ALA A 117 -12.51 9.19 -7.76
N HIS A 118 -11.49 9.75 -8.36
CA HIS A 118 -10.36 8.99 -8.89
C HIS A 118 -9.09 9.84 -8.82
N GLY A 119 -7.96 9.19 -8.87
CA GLY A 119 -6.67 9.86 -8.87
C GLY A 119 -5.52 8.88 -8.88
N ASN A 120 -4.32 9.42 -8.73
CA ASN A 120 -3.10 8.64 -8.65
C ASN A 120 -2.62 8.54 -7.20
N PHE A 121 -1.90 7.48 -6.92
CA PHE A 121 -1.19 7.36 -5.65
C PHE A 121 0.21 6.80 -5.83
N THR A 122 1.06 7.14 -4.89
CA THR A 122 2.36 6.51 -4.69
C THR A 122 2.48 6.07 -3.24
N LEU A 123 2.96 4.84 -3.02
CA LEU A 123 3.14 4.27 -1.69
C LEU A 123 4.59 3.86 -1.49
N VAL A 124 5.11 4.12 -0.29
CA VAL A 124 6.34 3.51 0.17
C VAL A 124 5.98 2.45 1.20
N PHE A 125 6.33 1.21 0.89
CA PHE A 125 6.21 0.08 1.82
C PHE A 125 7.53 -0.21 2.50
N ARG A 126 7.46 -0.60 3.77
CA ARG A 126 8.59 -1.14 4.53
C ARG A 126 8.21 -2.47 5.16
N LYS A 127 9.14 -3.43 5.13
CA LYS A 127 9.00 -4.69 5.84
C LYS A 127 9.43 -4.50 7.29
N ILE A 128 8.48 -4.56 8.23
CA ILE A 128 8.68 -4.33 9.66
C ILE A 128 8.39 -5.64 10.38
N LYS A 129 9.40 -6.23 11.04
CA LYS A 129 9.28 -7.54 11.70
C LYS A 129 8.66 -8.61 10.79
N GLY A 130 9.09 -8.64 9.51
CA GLY A 130 8.64 -9.60 8.50
C GLY A 130 7.29 -9.27 7.84
N VAL A 131 6.59 -8.20 8.23
CA VAL A 131 5.29 -7.79 7.69
C VAL A 131 5.42 -6.49 6.90
N TRP A 132 4.87 -6.45 5.68
CA TRP A 132 4.83 -5.24 4.87
C TRP A 132 3.83 -4.24 5.43
N LYS A 133 4.23 -2.97 5.52
CA LYS A 133 3.40 -1.84 5.97
C LYS A 133 3.65 -0.62 5.10
N ILE A 134 2.61 0.15 4.83
CA ILE A 134 2.71 1.47 4.20
C ILE A 134 3.27 2.45 5.22
N ILE A 135 4.41 3.07 4.92
CA ILE A 135 5.06 4.08 5.77
C ILE A 135 4.88 5.49 5.22
N ALA A 136 4.62 5.63 3.92
CA ALA A 136 4.26 6.88 3.28
C ALA A 136 3.25 6.63 2.17
N ASP A 137 2.27 7.52 2.05
CA ASP A 137 1.22 7.53 1.05
C ASP A 137 1.10 8.95 0.48
N HIS A 138 1.10 9.08 -0.83
CA HIS A 138 0.77 10.31 -1.54
C HIS A 138 -0.38 10.03 -2.49
N THR A 139 -1.50 10.69 -2.27
CA THR A 139 -2.72 10.57 -3.07
C THR A 139 -3.15 11.93 -3.61
N SER A 140 -3.36 12.00 -4.93
CA SER A 140 -3.68 13.24 -5.67
C SER A 140 -4.88 13.05 -6.60
#